data_e766b525279f0e408d2d821afbcc1354
#
_entry.id   e766b525279f0e408d2d821afbcc1354
#
_cell.length_a   1.000
_cell.length_b   1.000
_cell.length_c   1.000
_cell.angle_alpha   90.00
_cell.angle_beta   90.00
_cell.angle_gamma   90.00
#
_symmetry.space_group_name_H-M   'P 1'
#
loop_
_entity.id
_entity.type
_entity.pdbx_description
1 polymer ?
#
loop_
_entity_poly.entity_id
_entity_poly.type
_entity_poly.pdbx_seq_one_letter_code
_entity_poly.pdbx_strand_id
1 'polypeptide(L)'
;MSKLLKVGVIRGGVSTEKEVSMNTGSEIIKNLNRDKYEVFDIVINSEREVFEKLGNLNLDFVYIALHGMFGEDGRIQAILESLGIAYSGPGVMSSALCMDKELTKKIVETYGVRTAKGVAIRRGEEYNFQEIKNKLGNRIIVKPNSGGSSIGVSFVETEEEFKKALELVYTMDKTALVEEVLPGTEISVPVINGKVFPTLKIEAVAGDYFDYESKYAEGGAREFVFEFPEEIQNEINKFAYDSYYAVKCEGFARVDFMVVGDKPYFMEVNTLPGMTAASLLPKSTASKGYSYVETLDLLIEASRNIKR
;
A
#
# COMPACT_ATOMS: atom_id res chain seq x y z
N MET A 1 -17.02 30.76 -16.67
CA MET A 1 -16.77 29.76 -15.63
C MET A 1 -15.94 28.64 -16.25
N SER A 2 -14.82 28.26 -15.68
CA SER A 2 -14.09 27.08 -16.14
C SER A 2 -14.99 25.85 -15.98
N LYS A 3 -14.96 24.93 -16.95
CA LYS A 3 -15.69 23.67 -16.87
C LYS A 3 -15.16 22.86 -15.68
N LEU A 4 -16.05 22.40 -14.80
CA LEU A 4 -15.66 21.49 -13.69
C LEU A 4 -15.10 20.17 -14.24
N LEU A 5 -14.07 19.65 -13.60
CA LEU A 5 -13.54 18.32 -13.91
C LEU A 5 -14.50 17.26 -13.36
N LYS A 6 -14.93 16.33 -14.21
CA LYS A 6 -15.81 15.23 -13.82
C LYS A 6 -15.01 14.12 -13.16
N VAL A 7 -15.12 13.97 -11.85
CA VAL A 7 -14.37 13.03 -11.04
C VAL A 7 -15.27 11.92 -10.51
N GLY A 8 -15.07 10.70 -10.98
CA GLY A 8 -15.66 9.51 -10.38
C GLY A 8 -14.84 9.07 -9.16
N VAL A 9 -15.49 8.74 -8.05
CA VAL A 9 -14.85 8.07 -6.92
C VAL A 9 -15.33 6.62 -6.88
N ILE A 10 -14.48 5.68 -7.26
CA ILE A 10 -14.82 4.26 -7.26
C ILE A 10 -14.45 3.62 -5.93
N ARG A 11 -15.42 2.96 -5.28
CA ARG A 11 -15.33 2.36 -3.96
C ARG A 11 -16.14 1.08 -3.80
N GLY A 12 -15.95 0.35 -2.71
CA GLY A 12 -16.54 -0.97 -2.47
C GLY A 12 -15.59 -2.09 -2.88
N GLY A 13 -15.91 -2.85 -3.90
CA GLY A 13 -15.06 -3.93 -4.41
C GLY A 13 -15.38 -5.30 -3.86
N VAL A 14 -14.50 -6.25 -4.14
CA VAL A 14 -14.67 -7.70 -3.86
C VAL A 14 -13.67 -8.22 -2.83
N SER A 15 -12.73 -7.39 -2.40
CA SER A 15 -11.69 -7.78 -1.44
C SER A 15 -12.22 -7.84 0.00
N THR A 16 -11.43 -8.42 0.88
CA THR A 16 -11.67 -8.41 2.33
C THR A 16 -11.63 -6.99 2.93
N GLU A 17 -11.09 -6.01 2.19
CA GLU A 17 -10.96 -4.61 2.61
C GLU A 17 -12.11 -3.71 2.09
N LYS A 18 -13.25 -4.31 1.70
CA LYS A 18 -14.41 -3.58 1.16
C LYS A 18 -14.91 -2.46 2.07
N GLU A 19 -14.97 -2.70 3.37
CA GLU A 19 -15.42 -1.69 4.35
C GLU A 19 -14.44 -0.52 4.43
N VAL A 20 -13.13 -0.80 4.40
CA VAL A 20 -12.09 0.24 4.35
C VAL A 20 -12.25 1.08 3.10
N SER A 21 -12.49 0.44 1.94
CA SER A 21 -12.77 1.11 0.67
C SER A 21 -14.01 2.01 0.74
N MET A 22 -15.08 1.53 1.34
CA MET A 22 -16.31 2.32 1.51
C MET A 22 -16.07 3.57 2.36
N ASN A 23 -15.32 3.45 3.44
CA ASN A 23 -14.97 4.56 4.32
C ASN A 23 -14.04 5.56 3.64
N THR A 24 -12.96 5.08 3.01
CA THR A 24 -12.03 5.91 2.23
C THR A 24 -12.77 6.71 1.15
N GLY A 25 -13.60 6.04 0.36
CA GLY A 25 -14.36 6.70 -0.71
C GLY A 25 -15.36 7.72 -0.18
N SER A 26 -16.02 7.44 0.94
CA SER A 26 -16.95 8.37 1.57
C SER A 26 -16.26 9.67 2.02
N GLU A 27 -15.08 9.55 2.65
CA GLU A 27 -14.30 10.70 3.08
C GLU A 27 -13.78 11.51 1.88
N ILE A 28 -13.34 10.87 0.81
CA ILE A 28 -12.93 11.55 -0.42
C ILE A 28 -14.12 12.32 -1.02
N ILE A 29 -15.26 11.66 -1.22
CA ILE A 29 -16.46 12.28 -1.81
C ILE A 29 -16.90 13.50 -1.00
N LYS A 30 -16.90 13.40 0.32
CA LYS A 30 -17.30 14.49 1.23
C LYS A 30 -16.38 15.71 1.11
N ASN A 31 -15.10 15.52 0.87
CA ASN A 31 -14.07 16.56 0.96
C ASN A 31 -13.54 17.06 -0.40
N LEU A 32 -13.89 16.43 -1.53
CA LEU A 32 -13.51 16.94 -2.84
C LEU A 32 -14.09 18.35 -3.06
N ASN A 33 -13.25 19.26 -3.54
CA ASN A 33 -13.60 20.66 -3.79
C ASN A 33 -14.65 20.80 -4.91
N ARG A 34 -15.88 21.15 -4.55
CA ARG A 34 -17.02 21.28 -5.48
C ARG A 34 -16.92 22.48 -6.43
N ASP A 35 -16.03 23.42 -6.16
CA ASP A 35 -15.75 24.54 -7.09
C ASP A 35 -14.84 24.09 -8.25
N LYS A 36 -14.14 22.96 -8.09
CA LYS A 36 -13.24 22.36 -9.09
C LYS A 36 -13.81 21.09 -9.73
N TYR A 37 -14.57 20.30 -8.97
CA TYR A 37 -14.96 18.94 -9.35
C TYR A 37 -16.49 18.73 -9.33
N GLU A 38 -16.99 18.17 -10.42
CA GLU A 38 -18.29 17.48 -10.45
C GLU A 38 -18.06 16.03 -10.05
N VAL A 39 -18.57 15.60 -8.87
CA VAL A 39 -18.20 14.33 -8.24
C VAL A 39 -19.30 13.30 -8.40
N PHE A 40 -18.90 12.12 -8.85
CA PHE A 40 -19.75 10.94 -9.06
C PHE A 40 -19.34 9.83 -8.08
N ASP A 41 -20.30 9.33 -7.30
CA ASP A 41 -20.11 8.19 -6.39
C ASP A 41 -20.34 6.89 -7.16
N ILE A 42 -19.31 6.03 -7.24
CA ILE A 42 -19.34 4.79 -8.02
C ILE A 42 -19.06 3.61 -7.08
N VAL A 43 -20.13 3.07 -6.50
CA VAL A 43 -20.05 1.90 -5.64
C VAL A 43 -20.11 0.64 -6.50
N ILE A 44 -19.12 -0.26 -6.35
CA ILE A 44 -19.09 -1.57 -7.02
C ILE A 44 -19.14 -2.71 -6.01
N ASN A 45 -19.80 -3.80 -6.36
CA ASN A 45 -19.86 -5.04 -5.59
C ASN A 45 -19.31 -6.24 -6.37
N SER A 46 -19.01 -6.05 -7.64
CA SER A 46 -18.35 -7.02 -8.50
C SER A 46 -17.46 -6.32 -9.53
N GLU A 47 -16.48 -7.02 -10.05
CA GLU A 47 -15.59 -6.50 -11.10
C GLU A 47 -16.36 -6.15 -12.38
N ARG A 48 -17.40 -6.91 -12.68
CA ARG A 48 -18.24 -6.69 -13.88
C ARG A 48 -18.98 -5.37 -13.84
N GLU A 49 -19.45 -4.94 -12.65
CA GLU A 49 -20.16 -3.66 -12.48
C GLU A 49 -19.34 -2.45 -12.91
N VAL A 50 -18.00 -2.55 -12.95
CA VAL A 50 -17.12 -1.46 -13.37
C VAL A 50 -17.45 -1.03 -14.80
N PHE A 51 -17.53 -1.97 -15.73
CA PHE A 51 -17.84 -1.69 -17.13
C PHE A 51 -19.25 -1.08 -17.29
N GLU A 52 -20.22 -1.62 -16.56
CA GLU A 52 -21.60 -1.15 -16.64
C GLU A 52 -21.74 0.28 -16.08
N LYS A 53 -21.03 0.60 -15.00
CA LYS A 53 -21.13 1.90 -14.32
C LYS A 53 -20.26 2.97 -14.97
N LEU A 54 -19.05 2.63 -15.43
CA LEU A 54 -18.15 3.60 -16.07
C LEU A 54 -18.51 3.88 -17.53
N GLY A 55 -18.99 2.89 -18.26
CA GLY A 55 -19.25 2.99 -19.70
C GLY A 55 -20.31 4.05 -20.07
N ASN A 56 -21.17 4.43 -19.14
CA ASN A 56 -22.24 5.43 -19.34
C ASN A 56 -21.86 6.81 -18.76
N LEU A 57 -20.70 6.95 -18.10
CA LEU A 57 -20.26 8.19 -17.49
C LEU A 57 -19.13 8.80 -18.34
N ASN A 58 -19.29 10.04 -18.72
CA ASN A 58 -18.22 10.78 -19.40
C ASN A 58 -17.33 11.45 -18.35
N LEU A 59 -16.46 10.65 -17.71
CA LEU A 59 -15.57 11.09 -16.65
C LEU A 59 -14.24 11.61 -17.22
N ASP A 60 -13.72 12.67 -16.64
CA ASP A 60 -12.38 13.17 -16.94
C ASP A 60 -11.33 12.49 -16.07
N PHE A 61 -11.71 11.98 -14.88
CA PHE A 61 -10.80 11.33 -13.93
C PHE A 61 -11.54 10.36 -13.00
N VAL A 62 -10.89 9.29 -12.59
CA VAL A 62 -11.37 8.37 -11.55
C VAL A 62 -10.42 8.36 -10.36
N TYR A 63 -10.92 8.74 -9.18
CA TYR A 63 -10.23 8.48 -7.93
C TYR A 63 -10.53 7.06 -7.49
N ILE A 64 -9.50 6.21 -7.45
CA ILE A 64 -9.61 4.81 -7.02
C ILE A 64 -9.51 4.78 -5.50
N ALA A 65 -10.63 4.49 -4.83
CA ALA A 65 -10.72 4.28 -3.38
C ALA A 65 -10.90 2.81 -3.03
N LEU A 66 -10.62 1.90 -3.98
CA LEU A 66 -10.59 0.46 -3.75
C LEU A 66 -9.31 0.07 -2.99
N HIS A 67 -9.38 -0.99 -2.19
CA HIS A 67 -8.24 -1.56 -1.49
C HIS A 67 -8.13 -3.06 -1.73
N GLY A 68 -6.89 -3.58 -1.67
CA GLY A 68 -6.56 -4.98 -1.86
C GLY A 68 -6.77 -5.46 -3.30
N MET A 69 -7.07 -6.75 -3.44
CA MET A 69 -7.26 -7.37 -4.76
C MET A 69 -8.29 -6.64 -5.61
N PHE A 70 -8.06 -6.58 -6.90
CA PHE A 70 -8.75 -5.82 -7.92
C PHE A 70 -8.46 -4.31 -7.88
N GLY A 71 -8.35 -3.68 -6.70
CA GLY A 71 -8.03 -2.26 -6.56
C GLY A 71 -6.55 -1.96 -6.79
N GLU A 72 -5.66 -2.78 -6.24
CA GLU A 72 -4.23 -2.51 -6.14
C GLU A 72 -3.36 -3.44 -7.01
N ASP A 73 -3.95 -4.35 -7.77
CA ASP A 73 -3.24 -5.40 -8.53
C ASP A 73 -3.14 -5.15 -10.05
N GLY A 74 -3.49 -3.95 -10.51
CA GLY A 74 -3.40 -3.54 -11.90
C GLY A 74 -4.68 -3.79 -12.72
N ARG A 75 -5.66 -4.55 -12.23
CA ARG A 75 -6.86 -4.89 -13.01
C ARG A 75 -7.78 -3.69 -13.24
N ILE A 76 -8.11 -2.94 -12.19
CA ILE A 76 -8.93 -1.71 -12.35
C ILE A 76 -8.19 -0.67 -13.16
N GLN A 77 -6.86 -0.54 -12.98
CA GLN A 77 -6.02 0.36 -13.75
C GLN A 77 -6.08 0.03 -15.25
N ALA A 78 -5.96 -1.25 -15.62
CA ALA A 78 -6.05 -1.69 -17.01
C ALA A 78 -7.43 -1.41 -17.64
N ILE A 79 -8.51 -1.53 -16.86
CA ILE A 79 -9.86 -1.18 -17.33
C ILE A 79 -9.94 0.32 -17.62
N LEU A 80 -9.44 1.16 -16.70
CA LEU A 80 -9.49 2.62 -16.84
C LEU A 80 -8.62 3.10 -18.02
N GLU A 81 -7.43 2.52 -18.22
CA GLU A 81 -6.59 2.78 -19.39
C GLU A 81 -7.30 2.40 -20.70
N SER A 82 -7.95 1.22 -20.74
CA SER A 82 -8.70 0.76 -21.91
C SER A 82 -9.91 1.66 -22.25
N LEU A 83 -10.47 2.33 -21.24
CA LEU A 83 -11.56 3.30 -21.41
C LEU A 83 -11.04 4.72 -21.69
N GLY A 84 -9.72 4.94 -21.68
CA GLY A 84 -9.12 6.27 -21.85
C GLY A 84 -9.41 7.24 -20.71
N ILE A 85 -9.67 6.74 -19.50
CA ILE A 85 -10.00 7.54 -18.33
C ILE A 85 -8.76 7.66 -17.45
N ALA A 86 -8.31 8.89 -17.16
CA ALA A 86 -7.23 9.14 -16.20
C ALA A 86 -7.66 8.74 -14.78
N TYR A 87 -6.69 8.31 -13.94
CA TYR A 87 -7.01 7.81 -12.61
C TYR A 87 -5.88 8.07 -11.59
N SER A 88 -6.23 7.97 -10.30
CA SER A 88 -5.32 8.19 -9.18
C SER A 88 -4.34 7.03 -8.95
N GLY A 89 -3.12 7.35 -8.52
CA GLY A 89 -2.10 6.37 -8.14
C GLY A 89 -1.29 5.82 -9.32
N PRO A 90 -0.50 4.76 -9.13
CA PRO A 90 0.34 4.14 -10.13
C PRO A 90 -0.41 3.38 -11.22
N GLY A 91 0.28 3.14 -12.35
CA GLY A 91 -0.25 2.40 -13.49
C GLY A 91 -0.33 0.89 -13.28
N VAL A 92 -0.77 0.19 -14.33
CA VAL A 92 -1.02 -1.27 -14.34
C VAL A 92 0.19 -2.05 -13.86
N MET A 93 1.36 -1.83 -14.47
CA MET A 93 2.57 -2.60 -14.16
C MET A 93 3.04 -2.38 -12.73
N SER A 94 3.08 -1.14 -12.27
CA SER A 94 3.50 -0.81 -10.90
C SER A 94 2.56 -1.41 -9.86
N SER A 95 1.26 -1.32 -10.08
CA SER A 95 0.25 -1.89 -9.18
C SER A 95 0.37 -3.41 -9.09
N ALA A 96 0.46 -4.10 -10.23
CA ALA A 96 0.63 -5.55 -10.26
C ALA A 96 1.95 -6.00 -9.60
N LEU A 97 3.04 -5.26 -9.85
CA LEU A 97 4.34 -5.55 -9.27
C LEU A 97 4.36 -5.34 -7.76
N CYS A 98 3.83 -4.21 -7.27
CA CYS A 98 3.83 -3.90 -5.84
C CYS A 98 2.92 -4.85 -5.03
N MET A 99 1.93 -5.46 -5.66
CA MET A 99 1.12 -6.49 -5.03
C MET A 99 1.93 -7.78 -4.76
N ASP A 100 2.93 -8.10 -5.58
CA ASP A 100 3.85 -9.23 -5.40
C ASP A 100 5.08 -8.80 -4.57
N LYS A 101 5.06 -9.10 -3.27
CA LYS A 101 6.11 -8.69 -2.33
C LYS A 101 7.47 -9.31 -2.64
N GLU A 102 7.51 -10.56 -3.09
CA GLU A 102 8.76 -11.24 -3.48
C GLU A 102 9.44 -10.52 -4.64
N LEU A 103 8.68 -10.24 -5.71
CA LEU A 103 9.21 -9.57 -6.90
C LEU A 103 9.59 -8.12 -6.58
N THR A 104 8.74 -7.40 -5.85
CA THR A 104 9.03 -6.03 -5.44
C THR A 104 10.35 -5.94 -4.69
N LYS A 105 10.56 -6.81 -3.69
CA LYS A 105 11.82 -6.84 -2.92
C LYS A 105 13.03 -7.11 -3.81
N LYS A 106 12.96 -8.11 -4.67
CA LYS A 106 14.04 -8.42 -5.62
C LYS A 106 14.40 -7.24 -6.51
N ILE A 107 13.40 -6.46 -6.93
CA ILE A 107 13.63 -5.31 -7.79
C ILE A 107 14.26 -4.15 -7.01
N VAL A 108 13.72 -3.79 -5.84
CA VAL A 108 14.29 -2.69 -5.06
C VAL A 108 15.71 -2.99 -4.56
N GLU A 109 16.05 -4.26 -4.31
CA GLU A 109 17.42 -4.70 -4.01
C GLU A 109 18.41 -4.37 -5.13
N THR A 110 18.00 -4.41 -6.40
CA THR A 110 18.87 -4.01 -7.54
C THR A 110 19.21 -2.52 -7.53
N TYR A 111 18.46 -1.71 -6.80
CA TYR A 111 18.73 -0.29 -6.55
C TYR A 111 19.48 -0.03 -5.24
N GLY A 112 19.93 -1.09 -4.57
CA GLY A 112 20.67 -1.02 -3.31
C GLY A 112 19.80 -0.78 -2.08
N VAL A 113 18.49 -0.91 -2.19
CA VAL A 113 17.56 -0.82 -1.06
C VAL A 113 17.61 -2.12 -0.26
N ARG A 114 17.83 -2.00 1.06
CA ARG A 114 17.88 -3.18 1.95
C ARG A 114 16.48 -3.74 2.18
N THR A 115 16.38 -5.07 2.19
CA THR A 115 15.16 -5.81 2.54
C THR A 115 15.46 -6.84 3.63
N ALA A 116 14.44 -7.35 4.31
CA ALA A 116 14.55 -8.51 5.18
C ALA A 116 14.95 -9.74 4.36
N LYS A 117 15.83 -10.60 4.92
CA LYS A 117 16.11 -11.90 4.31
C LYS A 117 14.84 -12.72 4.27
N GLY A 118 14.62 -13.41 3.16
CA GLY A 118 13.42 -14.21 3.00
C GLY A 118 13.58 -15.34 2.00
N VAL A 119 12.54 -16.15 1.95
CA VAL A 119 12.32 -17.18 0.93
C VAL A 119 10.84 -17.20 0.59
N ALA A 120 10.51 -17.45 -0.67
CA ALA A 120 9.15 -17.68 -1.10
C ALA A 120 8.94 -19.18 -1.27
N ILE A 121 7.82 -19.69 -0.76
CA ILE A 121 7.46 -21.12 -0.86
C ILE A 121 6.11 -21.20 -1.56
N ARG A 122 6.07 -21.85 -2.70
CA ARG A 122 4.84 -22.07 -3.46
C ARG A 122 4.07 -23.27 -2.93
N ARG A 123 2.77 -23.25 -3.04
CA ARG A 123 1.91 -24.36 -2.63
C ARG A 123 2.37 -25.66 -3.31
N GLY A 124 2.68 -26.68 -2.50
CA GLY A 124 3.15 -27.99 -2.98
C GLY A 124 4.66 -28.05 -3.23
N GLU A 125 5.41 -26.99 -3.01
CA GLU A 125 6.87 -27.00 -3.05
C GLU A 125 7.44 -27.67 -1.80
N GLU A 126 8.48 -28.49 -1.96
CA GLU A 126 9.20 -29.08 -0.84
C GLU A 126 10.06 -28.03 -0.14
N TYR A 127 10.15 -28.13 1.17
CA TYR A 127 10.97 -27.23 1.98
C TYR A 127 11.64 -27.99 3.14
N ASN A 128 12.73 -27.41 3.63
CA ASN A 128 13.39 -27.88 4.86
C ASN A 128 13.30 -26.77 5.91
N PHE A 129 12.47 -26.98 6.94
CA PHE A 129 12.26 -26.00 8.01
C PHE A 129 13.55 -25.63 8.74
N GLN A 130 14.43 -26.61 8.99
CA GLN A 130 15.69 -26.35 9.70
C GLN A 130 16.64 -25.48 8.88
N GLU A 131 16.70 -25.66 7.56
CA GLU A 131 17.48 -24.79 6.68
C GLU A 131 16.94 -23.37 6.63
N ILE A 132 15.62 -23.22 6.58
CA ILE A 132 14.93 -21.91 6.64
C ILE A 132 15.27 -21.21 7.97
N LYS A 133 15.15 -21.93 9.09
CA LYS A 133 15.46 -21.41 10.42
C LYS A 133 16.92 -21.00 10.57
N ASN A 134 17.85 -21.80 10.04
CA ASN A 134 19.28 -21.48 10.02
C ASN A 134 19.59 -20.20 9.22
N LYS A 135 18.82 -19.93 8.16
CA LYS A 135 18.97 -18.74 7.30
C LYS A 135 18.32 -17.48 7.89
N LEU A 136 17.13 -17.62 8.50
CA LEU A 136 16.27 -16.49 8.87
C LEU A 136 16.22 -16.21 10.39
N GLY A 137 16.72 -17.14 11.22
CA GLY A 137 16.70 -17.02 12.67
C GLY A 137 15.66 -17.92 13.35
N ASN A 138 15.62 -17.84 14.68
CA ASN A 138 14.75 -18.71 15.48
C ASN A 138 13.27 -18.38 15.39
N ARG A 139 12.94 -17.11 15.25
CA ARG A 139 11.59 -16.61 15.06
C ARG A 139 11.48 -16.01 13.66
N ILE A 140 10.52 -16.46 12.90
CA ILE A 140 10.32 -16.08 11.51
C ILE A 140 8.87 -15.61 11.27
N ILE A 141 8.67 -14.80 10.23
CA ILE A 141 7.37 -14.35 9.77
C ILE A 141 6.96 -15.18 8.56
N VAL A 142 5.73 -15.68 8.57
CA VAL A 142 5.08 -16.32 7.41
C VAL A 142 3.88 -15.48 7.03
N LYS A 143 3.79 -15.05 5.77
CA LYS A 143 2.71 -14.18 5.28
C LYS A 143 2.35 -14.47 3.82
N PRO A 144 1.15 -14.10 3.36
CA PRO A 144 0.83 -14.12 1.93
C PRO A 144 1.80 -13.24 1.15
N ASN A 145 2.22 -13.69 -0.04
CA ASN A 145 3.05 -12.90 -0.94
C ASN A 145 2.28 -11.70 -1.50
N SER A 146 0.98 -11.90 -1.78
CA SER A 146 0.07 -10.88 -2.31
C SER A 146 -1.00 -10.56 -1.26
N GLY A 147 -1.19 -9.29 -0.97
CA GLY A 147 -2.19 -8.86 0.01
C GLY A 147 -1.67 -7.77 0.94
N GLY A 148 -2.55 -7.27 1.78
CA GLY A 148 -2.29 -6.16 2.69
C GLY A 148 -2.86 -6.37 4.09
N SER A 149 -2.90 -5.28 4.87
CA SER A 149 -3.59 -5.21 6.17
C SER A 149 -3.16 -6.27 7.20
N SER A 150 -1.96 -6.83 7.08
CA SER A 150 -1.43 -7.90 7.95
C SER A 150 -2.30 -9.17 8.03
N ILE A 151 -3.24 -9.36 7.10
CA ILE A 151 -4.09 -10.56 7.06
C ILE A 151 -3.24 -11.77 6.69
N GLY A 152 -3.34 -12.85 7.48
CA GLY A 152 -2.60 -14.10 7.25
C GLY A 152 -1.13 -14.06 7.67
N VAL A 153 -0.70 -13.03 8.39
CA VAL A 153 0.65 -12.95 8.98
C VAL A 153 0.71 -13.83 10.23
N SER A 154 1.75 -14.65 10.32
CA SER A 154 2.02 -15.51 11.49
C SER A 154 3.49 -15.41 11.89
N PHE A 155 3.75 -15.32 13.19
CA PHE A 155 5.07 -15.47 13.76
C PHE A 155 5.23 -16.91 14.24
N VAL A 156 6.31 -17.57 13.86
CA VAL A 156 6.51 -18.98 14.10
C VAL A 156 7.93 -19.27 14.60
N GLU A 157 8.04 -20.24 15.52
CA GLU A 157 9.29 -20.69 16.11
C GLU A 157 9.51 -22.20 15.96
N THR A 158 8.43 -22.94 15.72
CA THR A 158 8.41 -24.40 15.60
C THR A 158 7.93 -24.85 14.21
N GLU A 159 8.31 -26.06 13.81
CA GLU A 159 7.87 -26.64 12.54
C GLU A 159 6.36 -26.86 12.48
N GLU A 160 5.72 -27.16 13.63
CA GLU A 160 4.27 -27.33 13.69
C GLU A 160 3.53 -25.99 13.42
N GLU A 161 3.99 -24.91 14.06
CA GLU A 161 3.45 -23.56 13.80
C GLU A 161 3.69 -23.14 12.35
N PHE A 162 4.87 -23.49 11.80
CA PHE A 162 5.22 -23.17 10.42
C PHE A 162 4.26 -23.85 9.43
N LYS A 163 3.96 -25.15 9.63
CA LYS A 163 2.99 -25.88 8.80
C LYS A 163 1.60 -25.24 8.85
N LYS A 164 1.13 -24.90 10.06
CA LYS A 164 -0.17 -24.23 10.24
C LYS A 164 -0.21 -22.85 9.56
N ALA A 165 0.89 -22.10 9.66
CA ALA A 165 1.00 -20.79 9.00
C ALA A 165 0.99 -20.92 7.47
N LEU A 166 1.69 -21.90 6.89
CA LEU A 166 1.63 -22.18 5.45
C LEU A 166 0.23 -22.58 5.00
N GLU A 167 -0.44 -23.46 5.76
CA GLU A 167 -1.83 -23.85 5.47
C GLU A 167 -2.75 -22.64 5.46
N LEU A 168 -2.63 -21.75 6.46
CA LEU A 168 -3.40 -20.50 6.52
C LEU A 168 -3.14 -19.62 5.29
N VAL A 169 -1.87 -19.36 4.96
CA VAL A 169 -1.50 -18.57 3.78
C VAL A 169 -2.07 -19.17 2.51
N TYR A 170 -2.00 -20.49 2.35
CA TYR A 170 -2.49 -21.16 1.17
C TYR A 170 -4.02 -21.18 1.02
N THR A 171 -4.78 -20.71 2.00
CA THR A 171 -6.21 -20.41 1.80
C THR A 171 -6.42 -19.12 1.01
N MET A 172 -5.43 -18.21 1.01
CA MET A 172 -5.52 -16.84 0.48
C MET A 172 -4.60 -16.61 -0.71
N ASP A 173 -3.42 -17.27 -0.76
CA ASP A 173 -2.39 -17.08 -1.78
C ASP A 173 -1.82 -18.43 -2.24
N LYS A 174 -1.15 -18.43 -3.37
CA LYS A 174 -0.40 -19.58 -3.90
C LYS A 174 1.04 -19.62 -3.40
N THR A 175 1.52 -18.51 -2.84
CA THR A 175 2.90 -18.31 -2.41
C THR A 175 2.93 -17.73 -1.01
N ALA A 176 3.66 -18.39 -0.11
CA ALA A 176 3.99 -17.88 1.20
C ALA A 176 5.34 -17.16 1.14
N LEU A 177 5.40 -15.93 1.60
CA LEU A 177 6.65 -15.22 1.84
C LEU A 177 7.07 -15.45 3.30
N VAL A 178 8.26 -16.01 3.48
CA VAL A 178 8.84 -16.36 4.78
C VAL A 178 10.05 -15.48 5.02
N GLU A 179 10.08 -14.71 6.10
CA GLU A 179 11.12 -13.72 6.35
C GLU A 179 11.64 -13.75 7.78
N GLU A 180 12.88 -13.24 7.95
CA GLU A 180 13.43 -12.94 9.28
C GLU A 180 12.57 -11.89 9.99
N VAL A 181 12.48 -11.96 11.31
CA VAL A 181 11.85 -10.92 12.11
C VAL A 181 12.84 -9.77 12.29
N LEU A 182 12.43 -8.57 11.87
CA LEU A 182 13.20 -7.34 12.06
C LEU A 182 12.74 -6.63 13.33
N PRO A 183 13.52 -6.65 14.44
CA PRO A 183 13.16 -5.98 15.67
C PRO A 183 13.46 -4.48 15.55
N GLY A 184 12.49 -3.69 15.14
CA GLY A 184 12.71 -2.27 14.85
C GLY A 184 11.47 -1.40 14.99
N THR A 185 11.57 -0.22 14.43
CA THR A 185 10.48 0.76 14.36
C THR A 185 9.85 0.74 12.97
N GLU A 186 8.55 0.51 12.89
CA GLU A 186 7.81 0.62 11.62
C GLU A 186 7.64 2.10 11.26
N ILE A 187 7.94 2.43 10.01
CA ILE A 187 7.79 3.77 9.46
C ILE A 187 7.13 3.73 8.08
N SER A 188 6.51 4.82 7.73
CA SER A 188 5.83 4.99 6.46
C SER A 188 6.22 6.32 5.81
N VAL A 189 6.54 6.29 4.52
CA VAL A 189 7.08 7.43 3.78
C VAL A 189 6.29 7.64 2.49
N PRO A 190 5.41 8.65 2.42
CA PRO A 190 4.72 8.98 1.18
C PRO A 190 5.68 9.58 0.15
N VAL A 191 5.49 9.18 -1.10
CA VAL A 191 6.15 9.76 -2.27
C VAL A 191 5.08 10.25 -3.23
N ILE A 192 5.09 11.54 -3.57
CA ILE A 192 4.09 12.16 -4.45
C ILE A 192 4.82 12.84 -5.60
N ASN A 193 4.57 12.40 -6.82
CA ASN A 193 5.23 12.88 -8.04
C ASN A 193 6.77 12.93 -7.90
N GLY A 194 7.34 11.84 -7.37
CA GLY A 194 8.78 11.69 -7.12
C GLY A 194 9.33 12.55 -5.96
N LYS A 195 8.51 13.27 -5.22
CA LYS A 195 8.92 14.03 -4.02
C LYS A 195 8.62 13.22 -2.76
N VAL A 196 9.62 13.04 -1.91
CA VAL A 196 9.48 12.38 -0.62
C VAL A 196 8.83 13.35 0.38
N PHE A 197 7.81 12.88 1.05
CA PHE A 197 7.09 13.60 2.10
C PHE A 197 7.55 13.16 3.50
N PRO A 198 7.20 13.91 4.57
CA PRO A 198 7.66 13.60 5.93
C PRO A 198 7.36 12.17 6.36
N THR A 199 8.35 11.55 6.98
CA THR A 199 8.27 10.21 7.55
C THR A 199 7.29 10.16 8.70
N LEU A 200 6.48 9.12 8.74
CA LEU A 200 5.59 8.81 9.85
C LEU A 200 6.12 7.59 10.60
N LYS A 201 6.17 7.71 11.91
CA LYS A 201 6.45 6.59 12.81
C LYS A 201 5.14 5.95 13.22
N ILE A 202 5.13 4.62 13.28
CA ILE A 202 4.00 3.80 13.69
C ILE A 202 4.40 3.06 14.97
N GLU A 203 3.72 3.38 16.07
CA GLU A 203 3.95 2.75 17.37
C GLU A 203 2.71 1.96 17.79
N ALA A 204 2.85 0.65 17.97
CA ALA A 204 1.79 -0.15 18.59
C ALA A 204 1.55 0.33 20.02
N VAL A 205 0.27 0.50 20.41
CA VAL A 205 -0.09 0.92 21.78
C VAL A 205 -0.08 -0.27 22.74
N ALA A 206 -0.29 -1.49 22.23
CA ALA A 206 -0.24 -2.72 23.01
C ALA A 206 0.37 -3.86 22.17
N GLY A 207 1.31 -4.62 22.78
CA GLY A 207 1.95 -5.77 22.16
C GLY A 207 3.29 -5.46 21.44
N ASP A 208 4.05 -6.52 21.17
CA ASP A 208 5.38 -6.42 20.56
C ASP A 208 5.35 -6.25 19.03
N TYR A 209 4.17 -6.41 18.39
CA TYR A 209 3.99 -6.37 16.94
C TYR A 209 2.64 -5.79 16.55
N PHE A 210 2.63 -5.09 15.41
CA PHE A 210 1.48 -4.43 14.84
C PHE A 210 0.68 -5.43 13.97
N ASP A 211 -0.24 -6.19 14.59
CA ASP A 211 -1.15 -7.11 13.91
C ASP A 211 -2.39 -6.41 13.32
N TYR A 212 -3.25 -7.21 12.66
CA TYR A 212 -4.48 -6.68 12.04
C TYR A 212 -5.42 -6.02 13.08
N GLU A 213 -5.58 -6.64 14.25
CA GLU A 213 -6.46 -6.09 15.29
C GLU A 213 -5.91 -4.77 15.82
N SER A 214 -4.60 -4.67 16.04
CA SER A 214 -3.94 -3.43 16.47
C SER A 214 -3.99 -2.33 15.39
N LYS A 215 -3.98 -2.67 14.10
CA LYS A 215 -4.06 -1.69 12.99
C LYS A 215 -5.42 -1.01 12.88
N TYR A 216 -6.50 -1.69 13.21
CA TYR A 216 -7.86 -1.21 13.01
C TYR A 216 -8.66 -1.00 14.30
N ALA A 217 -8.13 -1.42 15.46
CA ALA A 217 -8.72 -1.11 16.75
C ALA A 217 -8.61 0.40 17.03
N GLU A 218 -9.65 0.98 17.58
CA GLU A 218 -9.67 2.38 18.02
C GLU A 218 -8.57 2.59 19.07
N GLY A 219 -7.53 3.37 18.73
CA GLY A 219 -6.35 3.57 19.59
C GLY A 219 -5.28 2.46 19.53
N GLY A 220 -5.32 1.53 18.57
CA GLY A 220 -4.37 0.42 18.45
C GLY A 220 -2.95 0.84 18.02
N ALA A 221 -2.80 2.00 17.36
CA ALA A 221 -1.50 2.57 17.00
C ALA A 221 -1.45 4.09 17.20
N ARG A 222 -0.26 4.58 17.51
CA ARG A 222 0.08 5.99 17.42
C ARG A 222 0.87 6.23 16.15
N GLU A 223 0.37 7.10 15.30
CA GLU A 223 0.97 7.46 14.03
C GLU A 223 1.25 8.96 14.03
N PHE A 224 2.50 9.34 13.92
CA PHE A 224 2.92 10.75 13.98
C PHE A 224 4.16 10.99 13.13
N VAL A 225 4.34 12.24 12.69
CA VAL A 225 5.54 12.65 11.97
C VAL A 225 6.74 12.55 12.89
N PHE A 226 7.80 11.92 12.39
CA PHE A 226 9.03 11.70 13.13
C PHE A 226 10.24 11.96 12.24
N GLU A 227 11.18 12.72 12.77
CA GLU A 227 12.46 13.00 12.11
C GLU A 227 13.56 12.19 12.79
N PHE A 228 14.22 11.34 12.01
CA PHE A 228 15.41 10.62 12.46
C PHE A 228 16.64 11.53 12.42
N PRO A 229 17.77 11.15 13.07
CA PRO A 229 19.04 11.79 12.81
C PRO A 229 19.32 11.91 11.32
N GLU A 230 19.97 12.99 10.91
CA GLU A 230 20.10 13.40 9.49
C GLU A 230 20.59 12.29 8.57
N GLU A 231 21.60 11.52 9.00
CA GLU A 231 22.16 10.41 8.19
C GLU A 231 21.12 9.32 7.93
N ILE A 232 20.36 8.93 8.95
CA ILE A 232 19.30 7.91 8.85
C ILE A 232 18.13 8.44 8.00
N GLN A 233 17.73 9.70 8.23
CA GLN A 233 16.65 10.32 7.47
C GLN A 233 16.99 10.45 5.98
N ASN A 234 18.23 10.78 5.66
CA ASN A 234 18.71 10.87 4.29
C ASN A 234 18.67 9.49 3.60
N GLU A 235 19.05 8.42 4.30
CA GLU A 235 18.95 7.05 3.76
C GLU A 235 17.50 6.61 3.59
N ILE A 236 16.62 6.90 4.56
CA ILE A 236 15.17 6.64 4.44
C ILE A 236 14.60 7.34 3.21
N ASN A 237 14.89 8.63 3.04
CA ASN A 237 14.40 9.42 1.91
C ASN A 237 14.92 8.88 0.58
N LYS A 238 16.18 8.50 0.53
CA LYS A 238 16.80 7.88 -0.65
C LYS A 238 16.12 6.55 -0.97
N PHE A 239 15.94 5.68 0.01
CA PHE A 239 15.33 4.37 -0.20
C PHE A 239 13.85 4.47 -0.59
N ALA A 240 13.11 5.43 -0.02
CA ALA A 240 11.74 5.68 -0.43
C ALA A 240 11.64 6.13 -1.89
N TYR A 241 12.50 7.06 -2.30
CA TYR A 241 12.60 7.51 -3.69
C TYR A 241 13.02 6.37 -4.62
N ASP A 242 14.09 5.64 -4.28
CA ASP A 242 14.62 4.55 -5.10
C ASP A 242 13.61 3.41 -5.24
N SER A 243 12.90 3.06 -4.16
CA SER A 243 11.83 2.04 -4.21
C SER A 243 10.68 2.47 -5.13
N TYR A 244 10.20 3.71 -4.97
CA TYR A 244 9.16 4.28 -5.83
C TYR A 244 9.57 4.24 -7.31
N TYR A 245 10.80 4.64 -7.59
CA TYR A 245 11.34 4.68 -8.96
C TYR A 245 11.58 3.28 -9.53
N ALA A 246 12.15 2.36 -8.73
CA ALA A 246 12.47 0.98 -9.13
C ALA A 246 11.24 0.22 -9.62
N VAL A 247 10.11 0.38 -8.94
CA VAL A 247 8.84 -0.25 -9.32
C VAL A 247 8.03 0.61 -10.30
N LYS A 248 8.62 1.68 -10.83
CA LYS A 248 8.03 2.60 -11.81
C LYS A 248 6.69 3.19 -11.35
N CYS A 249 6.57 3.49 -10.07
CA CYS A 249 5.42 4.22 -9.56
C CYS A 249 5.33 5.60 -10.19
N GLU A 250 4.11 6.05 -10.39
CA GLU A 250 3.70 7.36 -10.87
C GLU A 250 2.62 7.92 -9.96
N GLY A 251 2.35 9.21 -10.05
CA GLY A 251 1.37 9.86 -9.21
C GLY A 251 1.81 9.87 -7.74
N PHE A 252 1.33 8.93 -6.96
CA PHE A 252 1.69 8.82 -5.55
C PHE A 252 1.73 7.35 -5.09
N ALA A 253 2.52 7.09 -4.07
CA ALA A 253 2.56 5.81 -3.36
C ALA A 253 3.05 6.05 -1.93
N ARG A 254 2.97 5.04 -1.08
CA ARG A 254 3.54 5.04 0.26
C ARG A 254 4.52 3.88 0.37
N VAL A 255 5.72 4.16 0.82
CA VAL A 255 6.77 3.14 0.99
C VAL A 255 6.95 2.89 2.48
N ASP A 256 6.82 1.64 2.90
CA ASP A 256 6.90 1.25 4.30
C ASP A 256 8.22 0.54 4.59
N PHE A 257 8.82 0.86 5.73
CA PHE A 257 10.11 0.34 6.19
C PHE A 257 10.06 -0.10 7.64
N MET A 258 10.95 -1.02 7.99
CA MET A 258 11.35 -1.32 9.36
C MET A 258 12.73 -0.71 9.61
N VAL A 259 12.88 0.18 10.59
CA VAL A 259 14.18 0.74 10.99
C VAL A 259 14.73 -0.06 12.16
N VAL A 260 15.83 -0.78 11.91
CA VAL A 260 16.52 -1.60 12.93
C VAL A 260 17.84 -0.93 13.28
N GLY A 261 17.93 -0.41 14.50
CA GLY A 261 19.04 0.46 14.89
C GLY A 261 19.05 1.74 14.06
N ASP A 262 20.05 1.87 13.20
CA ASP A 262 20.25 3.00 12.28
C ASP A 262 19.95 2.68 10.81
N LYS A 263 19.40 1.51 10.51
CA LYS A 263 19.24 0.99 9.15
C LYS A 263 17.78 0.77 8.77
N PRO A 264 17.27 1.46 7.73
CA PRO A 264 15.96 1.17 7.15
C PRO A 264 16.01 -0.10 6.28
N TYR A 265 14.99 -0.95 6.44
CA TYR A 265 14.72 -2.14 5.65
C TYR A 265 13.36 -2.00 4.99
N PHE A 266 13.31 -2.10 3.69
CA PHE A 266 12.08 -2.02 2.90
C PHE A 266 11.12 -3.16 3.25
N MET A 267 9.86 -2.83 3.41
CA MET A 267 8.78 -3.79 3.63
C MET A 267 7.91 -3.95 2.38
N GLU A 268 7.30 -2.85 1.92
CA GLU A 268 6.39 -2.85 0.78
C GLU A 268 6.17 -1.45 0.20
N VAL A 269 5.55 -1.39 -0.99
CA VAL A 269 5.00 -0.17 -1.59
C VAL A 269 3.48 -0.30 -1.65
N ASN A 270 2.78 0.64 -1.03
CA ASN A 270 1.33 0.76 -1.10
C ASN A 270 0.94 1.73 -2.22
N THR A 271 0.32 1.21 -3.28
CA THR A 271 -0.03 1.98 -4.48
C THR A 271 -1.31 2.81 -4.32
N LEU A 272 -2.24 2.37 -3.48
CA LEU A 272 -3.47 3.07 -3.14
C LEU A 272 -3.62 3.16 -1.61
N PRO A 273 -2.80 4.00 -0.95
CA PRO A 273 -2.85 4.13 0.51
C PRO A 273 -4.20 4.64 0.98
N GLY A 274 -4.59 4.27 2.20
CA GLY A 274 -5.80 4.76 2.84
C GLY A 274 -5.87 6.28 2.86
N MET A 275 -7.05 6.82 2.62
CA MET A 275 -7.29 8.27 2.46
C MET A 275 -8.40 8.79 3.39
N THR A 276 -8.53 8.24 4.60
CA THR A 276 -9.28 8.95 5.64
C THR A 276 -8.40 10.07 6.23
N ALA A 277 -8.99 11.05 6.88
CA ALA A 277 -8.22 12.13 7.53
C ALA A 277 -7.22 11.62 8.58
N ALA A 278 -7.48 10.44 9.15
CA ALA A 278 -6.61 9.77 10.11
C ALA A 278 -5.51 8.91 9.44
N SER A 279 -5.53 8.73 8.13
CA SER A 279 -4.58 7.88 7.41
C SER A 279 -3.19 8.52 7.31
N LEU A 280 -2.17 7.69 7.12
CA LEU A 280 -0.75 8.08 7.12
C LEU A 280 -0.41 9.14 6.07
N LEU A 281 -0.85 8.97 4.81
CA LEU A 281 -0.52 9.93 3.75
C LEU A 281 -1.11 11.33 4.03
N PRO A 282 -2.40 11.49 4.39
CA PRO A 282 -2.95 12.78 4.82
C PRO A 282 -2.25 13.40 6.04
N LYS A 283 -1.84 12.60 7.03
CA LYS A 283 -1.05 13.10 8.17
C LYS A 283 0.30 13.67 7.73
N SER A 284 0.99 12.98 6.82
CA SER A 284 2.27 13.43 6.29
C SER A 284 2.13 14.74 5.51
N THR A 285 1.12 14.87 4.63
CA THR A 285 0.88 16.10 3.88
C THR A 285 0.45 17.26 4.79
N ALA A 286 -0.37 16.98 5.81
CA ALA A 286 -0.79 17.97 6.80
C ALA A 286 0.40 18.60 7.55
N SER A 287 1.45 17.83 7.84
CA SER A 287 2.68 18.37 8.46
C SER A 287 3.45 19.34 7.57
N LYS A 288 3.19 19.34 6.25
CA LYS A 288 3.68 20.32 5.27
C LYS A 288 2.70 21.48 5.04
N GLY A 289 1.63 21.56 5.82
CA GLY A 289 0.65 22.64 5.75
C GLY A 289 -0.51 22.40 4.77
N TYR A 290 -0.63 21.23 4.15
CA TYR A 290 -1.77 20.90 3.30
C TYR A 290 -2.99 20.54 4.16
N SER A 291 -4.12 21.17 3.91
CA SER A 291 -5.41 20.66 4.37
C SER A 291 -5.74 19.34 3.68
N TYR A 292 -6.74 18.61 4.20
CA TYR A 292 -7.18 17.36 3.56
C TYR A 292 -7.72 17.60 2.13
N VAL A 293 -8.45 18.70 1.92
CA VAL A 293 -8.93 19.12 0.59
C VAL A 293 -7.76 19.37 -0.37
N GLU A 294 -6.74 20.11 0.08
CA GLU A 294 -5.53 20.39 -0.72
C GLU A 294 -4.72 19.14 -0.97
N THR A 295 -4.73 18.17 -0.04
CA THR A 295 -4.11 16.85 -0.25
C THR A 295 -4.81 16.11 -1.39
N LEU A 296 -6.15 16.05 -1.41
CA LEU A 296 -6.89 15.43 -2.52
C LEU A 296 -6.60 16.11 -3.86
N ASP A 297 -6.58 17.45 -3.89
CA ASP A 297 -6.21 18.23 -5.08
C ASP A 297 -4.78 17.87 -5.55
N LEU A 298 -3.82 17.82 -4.62
CA LEU A 298 -2.43 17.46 -4.91
C LEU A 298 -2.32 16.07 -5.57
N LEU A 299 -3.05 15.07 -5.05
CA LEU A 299 -3.01 13.70 -5.56
C LEU A 299 -3.69 13.57 -6.94
N ILE A 300 -4.80 14.29 -7.16
CA ILE A 300 -5.44 14.37 -8.47
C ILE A 300 -4.49 15.02 -9.48
N GLU A 301 -3.89 16.16 -9.14
CA GLU A 301 -2.94 16.85 -10.02
C GLU A 301 -1.68 16.01 -10.32
N ALA A 302 -1.18 15.27 -9.34
CA ALA A 302 -0.05 14.37 -9.52
C ALA A 302 -0.35 13.20 -10.47
N SER A 303 -1.62 12.85 -10.65
CA SER A 303 -2.04 11.65 -11.40
C SER A 303 -2.67 11.95 -12.75
N ARG A 304 -3.50 13.01 -12.87
CA ARG A 304 -4.37 13.23 -14.04
C ARG A 304 -3.65 13.48 -15.37
N ASN A 305 -2.42 13.97 -15.32
CA ASN A 305 -1.66 14.34 -16.52
C ASN A 305 -0.64 13.26 -16.94
N ILE A 306 -0.63 12.12 -16.26
CA ILE A 306 0.23 10.99 -16.60
C ILE A 306 -0.28 10.38 -17.91
N LYS A 307 0.61 10.23 -18.89
CA LYS A 307 0.32 9.51 -20.14
C LYS A 307 0.59 8.03 -19.92
N ARG A 308 -0.47 7.24 -19.91
CA ARG A 308 -0.43 5.80 -19.76
C ARG A 308 -0.93 5.11 -21.01
#